data_6f4b712d112445f4760f55064892586c
#
_entry.id   6f4b712d112445f4760f55064892586c
#
_cell.length_a   1.000
_cell.length_b   1.000
_cell.length_c   1.000
_cell.angle_alpha   90.00
_cell.angle_beta   90.00
_cell.angle_gamma   90.00
#
_symmetry.space_group_name_H-M   'P 1'
#
loop_
_entity.id
_entity.type
_entity.pdbx_description
1 polymer ?
#
loop_
_entity_poly.entity_id
_entity_poly.type
_entity_poly.pdbx_seq_one_letter_code
_entity_poly.pdbx_strand_id
1 'polypeptide(L)'
;MNESQLKEMQTDAMQRLMRSRSEDGLWRGTLSSSAISTAVSVFALQRIDAVRYRPQIDAGVRWLRETMKTDSTWGDSVESPSNVTATLLTYVSLYAVGQAPPESREYLARQLGGDSEEALTKGVIRYYGRDLTFSVPILMMCALAGVVTDWKRIPPFPFELATLPQSFFRYLNLPVVSYAIPALIAIGICQMHHKGGLFKPLRRLFVPKAMRVLLHMQPSDGGFLEAAPLTAFVSMCLSEGGFREHEVTQRCAQFLIETVRVDGSWPIDTNLSGWLTSLAAKVLPMESDTLPFTLHLSDLIKRNATTTVHPFTGAAPGGWGWSDLSGSVPDGDDTSGALVALHHLNQGEGSTEVENGLKWLMWLQNNDGGMPTFCKGWGKLPFDRSSPDITAHAILAMGLWLPSLEGRLKADVQKSLDRMLMWMEKTLTVRDNCGWTPLWFGDQDAVDEKAPVYGTATAIDYLMSTQHPVATRLAQSQIGFILRCQNEDGGWGGNKNVKSKVTYTCRALAALSHFPNQNEDAIERGWNYLYQRFRAGTLYDREPIGLYFSRLWYSEELYNVLFLLNALKGTGVK
;
A
#
# COMPACT_ATOMS: atom_id res chain seq x y z
N MET A 1 12.59 -25.10 20.54
CA MET A 1 13.28 -23.85 20.94
C MET A 1 13.00 -23.57 22.42
N ASN A 2 13.95 -23.00 23.19
CA ASN A 2 13.72 -22.72 24.62
C ASN A 2 13.18 -21.29 24.87
N GLU A 3 12.59 -21.08 26.05
CA GLU A 3 11.98 -19.81 26.46
C GLU A 3 13.00 -18.65 26.50
N SER A 4 14.25 -18.91 26.90
CA SER A 4 15.30 -17.89 26.95
C SER A 4 15.62 -17.32 25.57
N GLN A 5 15.61 -18.14 24.51
CA GLN A 5 15.85 -17.70 23.14
C GLN A 5 14.70 -16.84 22.61
N LEU A 6 13.45 -17.19 22.92
CA LEU A 6 12.28 -16.37 22.59
C LEU A 6 12.34 -15.02 23.28
N LYS A 7 12.71 -15.00 24.56
CA LYS A 7 12.83 -13.79 25.37
C LYS A 7 13.95 -12.86 24.85
N GLU A 8 15.07 -13.44 24.40
CA GLU A 8 16.15 -12.68 23.77
C GLU A 8 15.66 -11.94 22.52
N MET A 9 14.97 -12.64 21.61
CA MET A 9 14.39 -12.01 20.40
C MET A 9 13.31 -10.98 20.75
N GLN A 10 12.46 -11.25 21.74
CA GLN A 10 11.43 -10.32 22.18
C GLN A 10 12.03 -9.03 22.73
N THR A 11 13.06 -9.15 23.59
CA THR A 11 13.73 -8.00 24.18
C THR A 11 14.39 -7.13 23.13
N ASP A 12 15.12 -7.73 22.17
CA ASP A 12 15.77 -6.99 21.09
C ASP A 12 14.73 -6.32 20.19
N ALA A 13 13.67 -7.02 19.78
CA ALA A 13 12.61 -6.47 18.95
C ALA A 13 11.88 -5.32 19.65
N MET A 14 11.57 -5.45 20.94
CA MET A 14 10.92 -4.39 21.72
C MET A 14 11.84 -3.17 21.86
N GLN A 15 13.13 -3.35 22.12
CA GLN A 15 14.08 -2.25 22.19
C GLN A 15 14.18 -1.51 20.84
N ARG A 16 14.19 -2.23 19.72
CA ARG A 16 14.18 -1.63 18.37
C ARG A 16 12.90 -0.83 18.14
N LEU A 17 11.74 -1.40 18.46
CA LEU A 17 10.47 -0.71 18.34
C LEU A 17 10.44 0.59 19.17
N MET A 18 10.89 0.54 20.42
CA MET A 18 10.89 1.72 21.29
C MET A 18 11.89 2.80 20.83
N ARG A 19 13.04 2.43 20.29
CA ARG A 19 14.03 3.37 19.75
C ARG A 19 13.58 4.04 18.45
N SER A 20 12.74 3.39 17.64
CA SER A 20 12.23 3.94 16.38
C SER A 20 11.05 4.90 16.55
N ARG A 21 10.58 5.07 17.80
CA ARG A 21 9.50 5.99 18.11
C ARG A 21 9.97 7.44 17.96
N SER A 22 9.20 8.25 17.24
CA SER A 22 9.46 9.68 17.04
C SER A 22 9.20 10.48 18.34
N GLU A 23 9.76 11.69 18.42
CA GLU A 23 9.63 12.56 19.60
C GLU A 23 8.18 12.92 19.92
N ASP A 24 7.32 13.02 18.92
CA ASP A 24 5.87 13.25 19.06
C ASP A 24 5.07 12.01 19.46
N GLY A 25 5.71 10.87 19.55
CA GLY A 25 5.12 9.63 20.06
C GLY A 25 4.61 8.64 19.02
N LEU A 26 4.66 8.97 17.73
CA LEU A 26 4.24 8.09 16.63
C LEU A 26 5.39 7.18 16.16
N TRP A 27 5.05 6.07 15.50
CA TRP A 27 5.99 5.25 14.74
C TRP A 27 5.83 5.54 13.25
N ARG A 28 6.83 6.22 12.65
CA ARG A 28 6.81 6.57 11.23
C ARG A 28 7.50 5.53 10.35
N GLY A 29 8.46 4.82 10.92
CA GLY A 29 9.28 3.87 10.18
C GLY A 29 10.05 4.52 9.04
N THR A 30 10.53 3.68 8.12
CA THR A 30 11.21 4.16 6.91
C THR A 30 10.89 3.20 5.76
N LEU A 31 10.14 3.66 4.78
CA LEU A 31 9.91 2.93 3.54
C LEU A 31 11.23 2.79 2.74
N SER A 32 11.37 1.77 1.92
CA SER A 32 12.53 1.63 1.05
C SER A 32 12.61 2.77 0.03
N SER A 33 13.83 3.15 -0.37
CA SER A 33 14.05 3.98 -1.55
C SER A 33 13.57 3.23 -2.80
N SER A 34 12.91 3.95 -3.72
CA SER A 34 12.26 3.38 -4.90
C SER A 34 12.90 3.89 -6.18
N ALA A 35 13.33 2.97 -7.06
CA ALA A 35 13.84 3.35 -8.38
C ALA A 35 12.75 3.99 -9.24
N ILE A 36 11.50 3.51 -9.14
CA ILE A 36 10.36 4.11 -9.83
C ILE A 36 10.15 5.54 -9.36
N SER A 37 10.02 5.77 -8.05
CA SER A 37 9.77 7.09 -7.48
C SER A 37 10.90 8.06 -7.80
N THR A 38 12.14 7.61 -7.69
CA THR A 38 13.32 8.43 -8.01
C THR A 38 13.36 8.81 -9.48
N ALA A 39 13.14 7.85 -10.38
CA ALA A 39 13.15 8.09 -11.82
C ALA A 39 12.08 9.10 -12.27
N VAL A 40 10.83 8.93 -11.79
CA VAL A 40 9.73 9.83 -12.17
C VAL A 40 9.87 11.21 -11.54
N SER A 41 10.40 11.31 -10.30
CA SER A 41 10.66 12.58 -9.64
C SER A 41 11.78 13.37 -10.31
N VAL A 42 12.90 12.73 -10.64
CA VAL A 42 14.00 13.32 -11.43
C VAL A 42 13.47 13.87 -12.76
N PHE A 43 12.70 13.07 -13.49
CA PHE A 43 12.15 13.48 -14.78
C PHE A 43 11.13 14.63 -14.62
N ALA A 44 10.28 14.59 -13.60
CA ALA A 44 9.31 15.66 -13.33
C ALA A 44 10.00 16.98 -13.00
N LEU A 45 10.97 16.98 -12.09
CA LEU A 45 11.73 18.19 -11.72
C LEU A 45 12.49 18.77 -12.92
N GLN A 46 13.05 17.90 -13.78
CA GLN A 46 13.69 18.33 -15.02
C GLN A 46 12.69 19.04 -15.97
N ARG A 47 11.45 18.55 -16.08
CA ARG A 47 10.41 19.13 -16.93
C ARG A 47 9.84 20.43 -16.38
N ILE A 48 9.81 20.57 -15.06
CA ILE A 48 9.36 21.81 -14.39
C ILE A 48 10.42 22.89 -14.53
N ASP A 49 11.64 22.67 -14.00
CA ASP A 49 12.74 23.62 -14.10
C ASP A 49 14.09 22.91 -13.85
N ALA A 50 14.76 22.53 -14.93
CA ALA A 50 16.03 21.80 -14.88
C ALA A 50 17.18 22.60 -14.25
N VAL A 51 17.11 23.93 -14.26
CA VAL A 51 18.14 24.80 -13.67
C VAL A 51 17.92 24.95 -12.18
N ARG A 52 16.71 25.28 -11.79
CA ARG A 52 16.33 25.48 -10.38
C ARG A 52 16.53 24.23 -9.55
N TYR A 53 16.16 23.05 -10.09
CA TYR A 53 16.17 21.78 -9.37
C TYR A 53 17.39 20.90 -9.69
N ARG A 54 18.43 21.49 -10.25
CA ARG A 54 19.66 20.79 -10.66
C ARG A 54 20.27 19.93 -9.56
N PRO A 55 20.39 20.38 -8.29
CA PRO A 55 20.98 19.59 -7.23
C PRO A 55 20.21 18.28 -6.96
N GLN A 56 18.88 18.32 -6.93
CA GLN A 56 18.03 17.15 -6.70
C GLN A 56 18.06 16.20 -7.89
N ILE A 57 18.03 16.73 -9.11
CA ILE A 57 18.14 15.97 -10.34
C ILE A 57 19.48 15.21 -10.38
N ASP A 58 20.59 15.89 -10.16
CA ASP A 58 21.92 15.27 -10.19
C ASP A 58 22.09 14.22 -9.07
N ALA A 59 21.53 14.46 -7.87
CA ALA A 59 21.55 13.49 -6.78
C ALA A 59 20.72 12.25 -7.12
N GLY A 60 19.50 12.41 -7.65
CA GLY A 60 18.66 11.28 -8.06
C GLY A 60 19.26 10.48 -9.21
N VAL A 61 19.84 11.15 -10.21
CA VAL A 61 20.55 10.48 -11.32
C VAL A 61 21.72 9.64 -10.78
N ARG A 62 22.49 10.18 -9.85
CA ARG A 62 23.60 9.47 -9.21
C ARG A 62 23.08 8.23 -8.50
N TRP A 63 22.05 8.36 -7.66
CA TRP A 63 21.46 7.25 -6.94
C TRP A 63 20.96 6.14 -7.90
N LEU A 64 20.25 6.50 -8.98
CA LEU A 64 19.80 5.55 -9.99
C LEU A 64 20.95 4.78 -10.63
N ARG A 65 22.09 5.43 -10.87
CA ARG A 65 23.28 4.78 -11.42
C ARG A 65 23.99 3.87 -10.43
N GLU A 66 24.09 4.29 -9.17
CA GLU A 66 24.73 3.52 -8.10
C GLU A 66 23.94 2.27 -7.71
N THR A 67 22.60 2.31 -7.86
CA THR A 67 21.70 1.18 -7.57
C THR A 67 21.38 0.31 -8.78
N MET A 68 21.97 0.61 -9.92
CA MET A 68 21.87 -0.21 -11.13
C MET A 68 22.48 -1.58 -10.90
N LYS A 69 21.75 -2.64 -11.26
CA LYS A 69 22.23 -4.01 -11.16
C LYS A 69 23.24 -4.32 -12.26
N THR A 70 23.97 -5.43 -12.10
CA THR A 70 25.04 -5.85 -13.03
C THR A 70 24.56 -6.08 -14.48
N ASP A 71 23.27 -6.35 -14.65
CA ASP A 71 22.62 -6.52 -15.95
C ASP A 71 21.96 -5.22 -16.49
N SER A 72 22.33 -4.07 -15.91
CA SER A 72 21.82 -2.73 -16.25
C SER A 72 20.30 -2.60 -16.10
N THR A 73 19.72 -3.27 -15.10
CA THR A 73 18.29 -3.23 -14.77
C THR A 73 18.05 -2.72 -13.35
N TRP A 74 16.78 -2.48 -12.99
CA TRP A 74 16.34 -2.07 -11.66
C TRP A 74 15.14 -2.87 -11.19
N GLY A 75 15.09 -3.12 -9.87
CA GLY A 75 13.87 -3.45 -9.13
C GLY A 75 13.24 -2.20 -8.56
N ASP A 76 12.07 -2.32 -7.93
CA ASP A 76 11.40 -1.18 -7.27
C ASP A 76 12.24 -0.63 -6.11
N SER A 77 12.76 -1.51 -5.27
CA SER A 77 13.79 -1.19 -4.26
C SER A 77 15.12 -1.89 -4.61
N VAL A 78 16.16 -1.58 -3.85
CA VAL A 78 17.47 -2.21 -4.03
C VAL A 78 17.40 -3.73 -3.82
N GLU A 79 16.57 -4.17 -2.87
CA GLU A 79 16.36 -5.59 -2.52
C GLU A 79 15.45 -6.32 -3.52
N SER A 80 14.63 -5.57 -4.27
CA SER A 80 13.66 -6.15 -5.22
C SER A 80 14.35 -6.78 -6.42
N PRO A 81 13.83 -7.90 -6.97
CA PRO A 81 14.26 -8.40 -8.26
C PRO A 81 13.99 -7.38 -9.37
N SER A 82 14.75 -7.49 -10.47
CA SER A 82 14.57 -6.63 -11.63
C SER A 82 13.17 -6.79 -12.23
N ASN A 83 12.56 -5.69 -12.62
CA ASN A 83 11.27 -5.71 -13.30
C ASN A 83 11.18 -4.68 -14.44
N VAL A 84 10.18 -4.89 -15.30
CA VAL A 84 9.98 -4.08 -16.52
C VAL A 84 9.70 -2.62 -16.17
N THR A 85 8.87 -2.35 -15.17
CA THR A 85 8.42 -0.99 -14.84
C THR A 85 9.55 -0.15 -14.28
N ALA A 86 10.25 -0.66 -13.27
CA ALA A 86 11.38 0.04 -12.66
C ALA A 86 12.48 0.28 -13.69
N THR A 87 12.81 -0.74 -14.51
CA THR A 87 13.83 -0.60 -15.57
C THR A 87 13.40 0.40 -16.65
N LEU A 88 12.14 0.37 -17.12
CA LEU A 88 11.66 1.28 -18.17
C LEU A 88 11.66 2.74 -17.69
N LEU A 89 11.08 3.02 -16.53
CA LEU A 89 11.00 4.40 -16.02
C LEU A 89 12.39 4.96 -15.71
N THR A 90 13.28 4.14 -15.15
CA THR A 90 14.67 4.55 -14.92
C THR A 90 15.42 4.79 -16.23
N TYR A 91 15.29 3.87 -17.19
CA TYR A 91 15.87 4.05 -18.53
C TYR A 91 15.40 5.37 -19.17
N VAL A 92 14.09 5.66 -19.14
CA VAL A 92 13.51 6.88 -19.73
C VAL A 92 14.03 8.14 -19.03
N SER A 93 14.11 8.11 -17.69
CA SER A 93 14.65 9.23 -16.90
C SER A 93 16.13 9.50 -17.25
N LEU A 94 16.94 8.45 -17.29
CA LEU A 94 18.36 8.55 -17.65
C LEU A 94 18.55 8.92 -19.15
N TYR A 95 17.67 8.46 -20.03
CA TYR A 95 17.67 8.84 -21.45
C TYR A 95 17.47 10.35 -21.62
N ALA A 96 16.57 10.95 -20.87
CA ALA A 96 16.31 12.39 -20.93
C ALA A 96 17.51 13.26 -20.51
N VAL A 97 18.45 12.71 -19.74
CA VAL A 97 19.70 13.38 -19.35
C VAL A 97 20.93 12.87 -20.12
N GLY A 98 20.73 12.02 -21.14
CA GLY A 98 21.82 11.49 -21.97
C GLY A 98 22.72 10.44 -21.30
N GLN A 99 22.21 9.73 -20.28
CA GLN A 99 22.97 8.77 -19.46
C GLN A 99 22.34 7.35 -19.42
N ALA A 100 21.40 7.06 -20.32
CA ALA A 100 20.74 5.75 -20.35
C ALA A 100 21.68 4.62 -20.79
N PRO A 101 21.76 3.50 -20.06
CA PRO A 101 22.56 2.33 -20.46
C PRO A 101 21.93 1.64 -21.68
N PRO A 102 22.70 1.31 -22.73
CA PRO A 102 22.16 0.61 -23.89
C PRO A 102 21.65 -0.80 -23.58
N GLU A 103 22.26 -1.50 -22.61
CA GLU A 103 21.87 -2.85 -22.18
C GLU A 103 20.46 -2.88 -21.57
N SER A 104 20.04 -1.79 -20.90
CA SER A 104 18.67 -1.65 -20.39
C SER A 104 17.65 -1.69 -21.55
N ARG A 105 17.98 -1.10 -22.69
CA ARG A 105 17.13 -1.12 -23.89
C ARG A 105 16.98 -2.53 -24.44
N GLU A 106 18.05 -3.32 -24.44
CA GLU A 106 18.01 -4.71 -24.88
C GLU A 106 17.16 -5.57 -23.96
N TYR A 107 17.28 -5.39 -22.62
CA TYR A 107 16.42 -6.05 -21.65
C TYR A 107 14.96 -5.71 -21.91
N LEU A 108 14.62 -4.42 -22.06
CA LEU A 108 13.25 -3.97 -22.32
C LEU A 108 12.70 -4.52 -23.63
N ALA A 109 13.50 -4.56 -24.70
CA ALA A 109 13.10 -5.13 -25.98
C ALA A 109 12.74 -6.62 -25.87
N ARG A 110 13.53 -7.40 -25.12
CA ARG A 110 13.22 -8.82 -24.85
C ARG A 110 11.91 -8.98 -24.07
N GLN A 111 11.69 -8.17 -23.03
CA GLN A 111 10.52 -8.28 -22.17
C GLN A 111 9.23 -7.77 -22.84
N LEU A 112 9.32 -6.72 -23.65
CA LEU A 112 8.16 -6.06 -24.25
C LEU A 112 7.83 -6.58 -25.67
N GLY A 113 8.70 -7.42 -26.24
CA GLY A 113 8.47 -8.09 -27.52
C GLY A 113 9.02 -7.35 -28.74
N GLY A 114 10.03 -6.51 -28.55
CA GLY A 114 10.77 -5.82 -29.61
C GLY A 114 11.24 -4.42 -29.25
N ASP A 115 12.09 -3.83 -30.08
CA ASP A 115 12.73 -2.53 -29.88
C ASP A 115 11.99 -1.35 -30.53
N SER A 116 10.86 -1.61 -31.22
CA SER A 116 10.06 -0.57 -31.86
C SER A 116 9.12 0.12 -30.86
N GLU A 117 8.75 1.38 -31.15
CA GLU A 117 7.72 2.11 -30.37
C GLU A 117 6.41 1.33 -30.25
N GLU A 118 6.04 0.60 -31.28
CA GLU A 118 4.85 -0.24 -31.29
C GLU A 118 4.97 -1.41 -30.32
N ALA A 119 6.10 -2.11 -30.33
CA ALA A 119 6.37 -3.23 -29.44
C ALA A 119 6.40 -2.75 -27.98
N LEU A 120 7.08 -1.63 -27.68
CA LEU A 120 7.12 -1.02 -26.36
C LEU A 120 5.70 -0.68 -25.88
N THR A 121 4.92 0.05 -26.68
CA THR A 121 3.58 0.50 -26.29
C THR A 121 2.63 -0.68 -26.05
N LYS A 122 2.59 -1.63 -27.00
CA LYS A 122 1.77 -2.85 -26.86
C LYS A 122 2.27 -3.73 -25.69
N GLY A 123 3.58 -3.80 -25.50
CA GLY A 123 4.21 -4.55 -24.43
C GLY A 123 3.82 -4.01 -23.05
N VAL A 124 3.90 -2.70 -22.82
CA VAL A 124 3.49 -2.05 -21.58
C VAL A 124 2.00 -2.27 -21.32
N ILE A 125 1.12 -2.07 -22.32
CA ILE A 125 -0.32 -2.32 -22.17
C ILE A 125 -0.59 -3.79 -21.83
N ARG A 126 0.07 -4.73 -22.48
CA ARG A 126 -0.06 -6.18 -22.19
C ARG A 126 0.42 -6.52 -20.79
N TYR A 127 1.50 -5.90 -20.31
CA TYR A 127 2.07 -6.12 -18.98
C TYR A 127 1.10 -5.76 -17.85
N TYR A 128 0.33 -4.66 -18.02
CA TYR A 128 -0.70 -4.24 -17.06
C TYR A 128 -2.12 -4.73 -17.41
N GLY A 129 -2.31 -5.35 -18.56
CA GLY A 129 -3.60 -5.88 -19.01
C GLY A 129 -4.61 -4.77 -19.30
N ARG A 130 -5.81 -4.91 -18.71
CA ARG A 130 -6.91 -3.95 -18.93
C ARG A 130 -6.82 -2.69 -18.06
N ASP A 131 -5.93 -2.65 -17.09
CA ASP A 131 -5.78 -1.52 -16.19
C ASP A 131 -4.91 -0.44 -16.85
N LEU A 132 -5.56 0.63 -17.28
CA LEU A 132 -4.89 1.80 -17.87
C LEU A 132 -4.34 2.77 -16.82
N THR A 133 -4.64 2.57 -15.55
CA THR A 133 -4.25 3.48 -14.46
C THR A 133 -2.72 3.56 -14.31
N PHE A 134 -2.02 2.46 -14.56
CA PHE A 134 -0.56 2.40 -14.50
C PHE A 134 0.08 2.49 -15.88
N SER A 135 -0.46 1.81 -16.90
CA SER A 135 0.15 1.76 -18.23
C SER A 135 0.19 3.12 -18.93
N VAL A 136 -0.87 3.94 -18.80
CA VAL A 136 -0.92 5.25 -19.48
C VAL A 136 0.07 6.26 -18.89
N PRO A 137 0.19 6.46 -17.55
CA PRO A 137 1.24 7.32 -16.99
C PRO A 137 2.66 6.93 -17.45
N ILE A 138 2.99 5.65 -17.48
CA ILE A 138 4.29 5.15 -17.93
C ILE A 138 4.53 5.53 -19.41
N LEU A 139 3.55 5.28 -20.27
CA LEU A 139 3.63 5.65 -21.69
C LEU A 139 3.69 7.16 -21.90
N MET A 140 3.03 7.95 -21.04
CA MET A 140 3.15 9.42 -21.07
C MET A 140 4.58 9.88 -20.81
N MET A 141 5.25 9.32 -19.80
CA MET A 141 6.65 9.64 -19.55
C MET A 141 7.56 9.25 -20.73
N CYS A 142 7.31 8.07 -21.35
CA CYS A 142 8.02 7.67 -22.57
C CYS A 142 7.81 8.68 -23.72
N ALA A 143 6.59 9.19 -23.88
CA ALA A 143 6.30 10.18 -24.94
C ALA A 143 6.93 11.54 -24.65
N LEU A 144 6.86 12.01 -23.41
CA LEU A 144 7.48 13.26 -22.99
C LEU A 144 9.01 13.22 -23.12
N ALA A 145 9.63 12.06 -22.95
CA ALA A 145 11.06 11.87 -23.16
C ALA A 145 11.45 11.70 -24.64
N GLY A 146 10.48 11.55 -25.55
CA GLY A 146 10.74 11.29 -26.97
C GLY A 146 11.08 9.82 -27.31
N VAL A 147 10.93 8.90 -26.38
CA VAL A 147 11.08 7.45 -26.60
C VAL A 147 9.88 6.90 -27.39
N VAL A 148 8.71 7.48 -27.22
CA VAL A 148 7.51 7.23 -28.02
C VAL A 148 7.14 8.55 -28.72
N THR A 149 7.23 8.58 -30.04
CA THR A 149 6.97 9.80 -30.84
C THR A 149 5.54 9.84 -31.36
N ASP A 150 4.92 8.68 -31.62
CA ASP A 150 3.53 8.58 -32.05
C ASP A 150 2.55 8.58 -30.85
N TRP A 151 2.12 9.77 -30.47
CA TRP A 151 1.16 10.01 -29.39
C TRP A 151 -0.19 9.30 -29.57
N LYS A 152 -0.56 8.90 -30.80
CA LYS A 152 -1.81 8.18 -31.05
C LYS A 152 -1.80 6.77 -30.47
N ARG A 153 -0.61 6.21 -30.22
CA ARG A 153 -0.45 4.88 -29.62
C ARG A 153 -0.81 4.84 -28.12
N ILE A 154 -0.85 6.00 -27.46
CA ILE A 154 -1.18 6.09 -26.04
C ILE A 154 -2.70 6.20 -25.88
N PRO A 155 -3.35 5.35 -25.08
CA PRO A 155 -4.78 5.45 -24.83
C PRO A 155 -5.18 6.84 -24.33
N PRO A 156 -6.31 7.41 -24.79
CA PRO A 156 -6.77 8.73 -24.38
C PRO A 156 -7.33 8.71 -22.94
N PHE A 157 -7.02 9.76 -22.19
CA PHE A 157 -7.66 10.03 -20.90
C PHE A 157 -8.68 11.17 -21.04
N PRO A 158 -9.97 10.88 -20.83
CA PRO A 158 -11.03 11.86 -20.95
C PRO A 158 -11.16 12.69 -19.67
N PHE A 159 -10.26 13.66 -19.46
CA PHE A 159 -10.22 14.51 -18.25
C PHE A 159 -11.49 15.31 -18.00
N GLU A 160 -12.31 15.51 -19.04
CA GLU A 160 -13.61 16.16 -18.96
C GLU A 160 -14.54 15.46 -17.97
N LEU A 161 -14.41 14.14 -17.85
CA LEU A 161 -15.17 13.34 -16.89
C LEU A 161 -14.91 13.80 -15.44
N ALA A 162 -13.70 14.20 -15.12
CA ALA A 162 -13.35 14.67 -13.78
C ALA A 162 -14.10 15.94 -13.36
N THR A 163 -14.74 16.64 -14.29
CA THR A 163 -15.60 17.80 -13.98
C THR A 163 -17.01 17.42 -13.52
N LEU A 164 -17.36 16.14 -13.58
CA LEU A 164 -18.62 15.60 -13.07
C LEU A 164 -18.48 15.22 -11.58
N PRO A 165 -19.57 15.26 -10.81
CA PRO A 165 -19.54 14.79 -9.42
C PRO A 165 -19.08 13.33 -9.32
N GLN A 166 -18.31 12.98 -8.29
CA GLN A 166 -17.81 11.61 -8.07
C GLN A 166 -18.96 10.58 -8.02
N SER A 167 -20.10 10.93 -7.44
CA SER A 167 -21.31 10.08 -7.41
C SER A 167 -21.79 9.67 -8.81
N PHE A 168 -21.52 10.48 -9.83
CA PHE A 168 -21.93 10.21 -11.22
C PHE A 168 -21.15 9.03 -11.82
N PHE A 169 -19.84 8.90 -11.54
CA PHE A 169 -19.04 7.77 -11.99
C PHE A 169 -19.56 6.45 -11.42
N ARG A 170 -19.93 6.47 -10.14
CA ARG A 170 -20.51 5.32 -9.46
C ARG A 170 -21.87 4.94 -10.06
N TYR A 171 -22.71 5.92 -10.33
CA TYR A 171 -24.03 5.71 -10.95
C TYR A 171 -23.92 5.09 -12.34
N LEU A 172 -23.01 5.59 -13.18
CA LEU A 172 -22.75 5.08 -14.53
C LEU A 172 -21.86 3.84 -14.55
N ASN A 173 -21.34 3.41 -13.41
CA ASN A 173 -20.47 2.23 -13.30
C ASN A 173 -19.21 2.33 -14.18
N LEU A 174 -18.65 3.53 -14.31
CA LEU A 174 -17.46 3.80 -15.10
C LEU A 174 -16.20 3.28 -14.37
N PRO A 175 -15.22 2.73 -15.10
CA PRO A 175 -13.99 2.21 -14.50
C PRO A 175 -13.00 3.35 -14.15
N VAL A 176 -13.47 4.39 -13.47
CA VAL A 176 -12.67 5.51 -12.99
C VAL A 176 -12.82 5.58 -11.47
N VAL A 177 -11.72 5.52 -10.76
CA VAL A 177 -11.68 5.62 -9.32
C VAL A 177 -11.22 7.01 -8.89
N SER A 178 -11.66 7.43 -7.72
CA SER A 178 -11.38 8.77 -7.18
C SER A 178 -9.89 9.08 -7.10
N TYR A 179 -9.07 8.13 -6.66
CA TYR A 179 -7.62 8.31 -6.53
C TYR A 179 -6.87 8.43 -7.88
N ALA A 180 -7.46 8.01 -9.00
CA ALA A 180 -6.89 8.19 -10.33
C ALA A 180 -7.23 9.56 -10.97
N ILE A 181 -8.14 10.33 -10.39
CA ILE A 181 -8.61 11.61 -10.96
C ILE A 181 -7.46 12.62 -11.18
N PRO A 182 -6.50 12.81 -10.27
CA PRO A 182 -5.39 13.74 -10.53
C PRO A 182 -4.58 13.37 -11.76
N ALA A 183 -4.24 12.09 -11.91
CA ALA A 183 -3.54 11.60 -13.10
C ALA A 183 -4.42 11.74 -14.36
N LEU A 184 -5.73 11.43 -14.26
CA LEU A 184 -6.68 11.58 -15.36
C LEU A 184 -6.70 13.02 -15.88
N ILE A 185 -6.77 14.01 -14.99
CA ILE A 185 -6.80 15.44 -15.34
C ILE A 185 -5.47 15.85 -15.99
N ALA A 186 -4.36 15.64 -15.31
CA ALA A 186 -3.05 16.10 -15.75
C ALA A 186 -2.64 15.46 -17.09
N ILE A 187 -2.78 14.14 -17.21
CA ILE A 187 -2.46 13.39 -18.43
C ILE A 187 -3.41 13.80 -19.57
N GLY A 188 -4.71 13.88 -19.30
CA GLY A 188 -5.68 14.24 -20.32
C GLY A 188 -5.47 15.65 -20.88
N ILE A 189 -5.11 16.63 -20.05
CA ILE A 189 -4.75 17.99 -20.46
C ILE A 189 -3.47 17.96 -21.30
N CYS A 190 -2.43 17.25 -20.85
CA CYS A 190 -1.17 17.08 -21.58
C CYS A 190 -1.42 16.43 -22.96
N GLN A 191 -2.18 15.34 -23.01
CA GLN A 191 -2.55 14.69 -24.27
C GLN A 191 -3.32 15.64 -25.21
N MET A 192 -4.26 16.43 -24.70
CA MET A 192 -4.97 17.43 -25.50
C MET A 192 -4.01 18.47 -26.06
N HIS A 193 -2.97 18.86 -25.31
CA HIS A 193 -1.96 19.81 -25.78
C HIS A 193 -1.20 19.26 -27.00
N HIS A 194 -0.76 18.02 -26.94
CA HIS A 194 0.12 17.40 -27.94
C HIS A 194 -0.62 16.72 -29.11
N LYS A 195 -1.76 16.07 -28.88
CA LYS A 195 -2.44 15.27 -29.92
C LYS A 195 -3.18 16.08 -30.97
N GLY A 196 -3.56 17.32 -30.70
CA GLY A 196 -4.46 18.06 -31.58
C GLY A 196 -5.86 17.45 -31.64
N GLY A 197 -6.64 17.75 -32.68
CA GLY A 197 -7.94 17.14 -32.96
C GLY A 197 -9.11 18.15 -33.06
N LEU A 198 -10.15 17.73 -33.78
CA LEU A 198 -11.32 18.57 -34.12
C LEU A 198 -12.07 19.06 -32.86
N PHE A 199 -12.10 18.26 -31.79
CA PHE A 199 -12.76 18.57 -30.54
C PHE A 199 -11.89 19.33 -29.52
N LYS A 200 -10.65 19.68 -29.87
CA LYS A 200 -9.74 20.41 -28.97
C LYS A 200 -10.33 21.73 -28.43
N PRO A 201 -11.01 22.58 -29.25
CA PRO A 201 -11.64 23.79 -28.71
C PRO A 201 -12.72 23.51 -27.67
N LEU A 202 -13.57 22.49 -27.91
CA LEU A 202 -14.60 22.07 -26.96
C LEU A 202 -13.97 21.54 -25.65
N ARG A 203 -12.96 20.69 -25.75
CA ARG A 203 -12.23 20.16 -24.60
C ARG A 203 -11.60 21.25 -23.74
N ARG A 204 -11.09 22.31 -24.35
CA ARG A 204 -10.49 23.46 -23.64
C ARG A 204 -11.46 24.14 -22.68
N LEU A 205 -12.77 24.12 -22.94
CA LEU A 205 -13.77 24.71 -22.05
C LEU A 205 -13.84 24.02 -20.69
N PHE A 206 -13.45 22.77 -20.60
CA PHE A 206 -13.45 21.99 -19.34
C PHE A 206 -12.18 22.20 -18.51
N VAL A 207 -11.08 22.68 -19.10
CA VAL A 207 -9.79 22.83 -18.43
C VAL A 207 -9.88 23.68 -17.15
N PRO A 208 -10.51 24.89 -17.14
CA PRO A 208 -10.58 25.70 -15.92
C PRO A 208 -11.33 25.00 -14.78
N LYS A 209 -12.35 24.20 -15.11
CA LYS A 209 -13.10 23.45 -14.10
C LYS A 209 -12.29 22.24 -13.60
N ALA A 210 -11.62 21.52 -14.49
CA ALA A 210 -10.75 20.39 -14.14
C ALA A 210 -9.58 20.84 -13.25
N MET A 211 -8.94 21.97 -13.55
CA MET A 211 -7.86 22.53 -12.72
C MET A 211 -8.34 22.96 -11.34
N ARG A 212 -9.59 23.51 -11.23
CA ARG A 212 -10.19 23.80 -9.91
C ARG A 212 -10.47 22.53 -9.11
N VAL A 213 -10.92 21.44 -9.74
CA VAL A 213 -11.10 20.15 -9.09
C VAL A 213 -9.75 19.64 -8.57
N LEU A 214 -8.72 19.71 -9.41
CA LEU A 214 -7.37 19.26 -9.05
C LEU A 214 -6.79 20.06 -7.86
N LEU A 215 -6.95 21.38 -7.87
CA LEU A 215 -6.51 22.24 -6.76
C LEU A 215 -7.26 21.93 -5.46
N HIS A 216 -8.59 21.68 -5.55
CA HIS A 216 -9.40 21.30 -4.38
C HIS A 216 -9.00 19.94 -3.80
N MET A 217 -8.57 19.00 -4.66
CA MET A 217 -8.15 17.67 -4.26
C MET A 217 -6.70 17.63 -3.72
N GLN A 218 -5.89 18.65 -4.03
CA GLN A 218 -4.48 18.65 -3.63
C GLN A 218 -4.34 18.86 -2.12
N PRO A 219 -3.68 17.93 -1.41
CA PRO A 219 -3.40 18.06 0.02
C PRO A 219 -2.56 19.30 0.35
N SER A 220 -2.54 19.68 1.64
CA SER A 220 -1.82 20.88 2.10
C SER A 220 -0.32 20.79 1.90
N ASP A 221 0.25 19.58 1.96
CA ASP A 221 1.67 19.30 1.68
C ASP A 221 2.02 19.32 0.18
N GLY A 222 1.02 19.34 -0.70
CA GLY A 222 1.18 19.36 -2.15
C GLY A 222 1.29 18.00 -2.82
N GLY A 223 1.46 16.92 -2.05
CA GLY A 223 1.62 15.55 -2.55
C GLY A 223 0.27 14.82 -2.74
N PHE A 224 -0.01 14.32 -3.94
CA PHE A 224 -1.19 13.49 -4.18
C PHE A 224 -0.98 12.10 -3.57
N LEU A 225 -1.84 11.71 -2.62
CA LEU A 225 -1.74 10.46 -1.84
C LEU A 225 -0.39 10.29 -1.12
N GLU A 226 0.31 11.39 -0.82
CA GLU A 226 1.69 11.36 -0.27
C GLU A 226 2.70 10.60 -1.15
N ALA A 227 2.24 10.17 -2.34
CA ALA A 227 3.00 9.32 -3.25
C ALA A 227 3.84 10.16 -4.22
N ALA A 228 5.17 10.03 -4.11
CA ALA A 228 6.10 10.68 -5.03
C ALA A 228 5.84 10.34 -6.50
N PRO A 229 5.55 9.06 -6.90
CA PRO A 229 5.26 8.74 -8.30
C PRO A 229 4.03 9.45 -8.85
N LEU A 230 2.91 9.45 -8.12
CA LEU A 230 1.68 10.10 -8.58
C LEU A 230 1.86 11.61 -8.72
N THR A 231 2.47 12.24 -7.71
CA THR A 231 2.76 13.67 -7.68
C THR A 231 3.68 14.07 -8.84
N ALA A 232 4.70 13.27 -9.12
CA ALA A 232 5.61 13.47 -10.24
C ALA A 232 4.89 13.35 -11.60
N PHE A 233 4.05 12.31 -11.81
CA PHE A 233 3.27 12.17 -13.05
C PHE A 233 2.30 13.32 -13.26
N VAL A 234 1.63 13.80 -12.22
CA VAL A 234 0.76 14.98 -12.29
C VAL A 234 1.56 16.21 -12.69
N SER A 235 2.66 16.49 -11.99
CA SER A 235 3.43 17.72 -12.20
C SER A 235 4.13 17.78 -13.57
N MET A 236 4.73 16.66 -14.03
CA MET A 236 5.35 16.63 -15.37
C MET A 236 4.34 16.84 -16.48
N CYS A 237 3.15 16.23 -16.37
CA CYS A 237 2.10 16.36 -17.37
C CYS A 237 1.47 17.76 -17.38
N LEU A 238 1.28 18.39 -16.21
CA LEU A 238 0.81 19.78 -16.12
C LEU A 238 1.84 20.76 -16.69
N SER A 239 3.12 20.58 -16.35
CA SER A 239 4.21 21.42 -16.89
C SER A 239 4.21 21.43 -18.41
N GLU A 240 4.13 20.24 -19.03
CA GLU A 240 4.10 20.08 -20.49
C GLU A 240 2.74 20.47 -21.10
N GLY A 241 1.66 20.44 -20.33
CA GLY A 241 0.33 20.91 -20.72
C GLY A 241 0.15 22.44 -20.70
N GLY A 242 1.21 23.20 -20.36
CA GLY A 242 1.20 24.67 -20.30
C GLY A 242 0.82 25.23 -18.92
N PHE A 243 0.87 24.42 -17.86
CA PHE A 243 0.53 24.81 -16.48
C PHE A 243 1.74 24.76 -15.55
N ARG A 244 2.96 25.00 -16.05
CA ARG A 244 4.19 24.98 -15.28
C ARG A 244 4.12 25.90 -14.06
N GLU A 245 3.68 27.15 -14.25
CA GLU A 245 3.62 28.17 -13.18
C GLU A 245 2.32 28.08 -12.36
N HIS A 246 1.44 27.11 -12.64
CA HIS A 246 0.21 26.97 -11.87
C HIS A 246 0.51 26.47 -10.46
N GLU A 247 -0.25 26.96 -9.48
CA GLU A 247 -0.09 26.64 -8.05
C GLU A 247 0.02 25.13 -7.80
N VAL A 248 -0.84 24.32 -8.43
CA VAL A 248 -0.80 22.84 -8.31
C VAL A 248 0.57 22.28 -8.68
N THR A 249 1.14 22.73 -9.81
CA THR A 249 2.44 22.22 -10.27
C THR A 249 3.58 22.65 -9.34
N GLN A 250 3.54 23.89 -8.86
CA GLN A 250 4.56 24.41 -7.94
C GLN A 250 4.50 23.71 -6.57
N ARG A 251 3.30 23.42 -6.05
CA ARG A 251 3.12 22.65 -4.82
C ARG A 251 3.57 21.21 -4.97
N CYS A 252 3.31 20.56 -6.12
CA CYS A 252 3.88 19.24 -6.42
C CYS A 252 5.42 19.27 -6.41
N ALA A 253 6.03 20.28 -7.05
CA ALA A 253 7.49 20.42 -7.06
C ALA A 253 8.04 20.60 -5.64
N GLN A 254 7.39 21.42 -4.81
CA GLN A 254 7.77 21.62 -3.42
C GLN A 254 7.71 20.31 -2.63
N PHE A 255 6.62 19.53 -2.75
CA PHE A 255 6.52 18.21 -2.14
C PHE A 255 7.67 17.28 -2.55
N LEU A 256 8.01 17.22 -3.84
CA LEU A 256 9.12 16.40 -4.31
C LEU A 256 10.47 16.84 -3.73
N ILE A 257 10.67 18.14 -3.48
CA ILE A 257 11.89 18.66 -2.86
C ILE A 257 11.93 18.33 -1.37
N GLU A 258 10.80 18.41 -0.68
CA GLU A 258 10.72 18.15 0.77
C GLU A 258 10.82 16.65 1.10
N THR A 259 10.46 15.78 0.14
CA THR A 259 10.49 14.32 0.33
C THR A 259 11.72 13.63 -0.24
N VAL A 260 12.64 14.35 -0.91
CA VAL A 260 13.91 13.79 -1.34
C VAL A 260 14.76 13.42 -0.13
N ARG A 261 15.38 12.24 -0.19
CA ARG A 261 16.28 11.75 0.85
C ARG A 261 17.70 12.29 0.70
N VAL A 262 18.49 12.15 1.76
CA VAL A 262 19.89 12.59 1.79
C VAL A 262 20.73 11.91 0.71
N ASP A 263 20.40 10.66 0.34
CA ASP A 263 21.05 9.90 -0.74
C ASP A 263 20.60 10.31 -2.14
N GLY A 264 19.62 11.20 -2.26
CA GLY A 264 19.05 11.66 -3.52
C GLY A 264 17.89 10.83 -4.04
N SER A 265 17.45 9.80 -3.32
CA SER A 265 16.32 8.95 -3.70
C SER A 265 14.97 9.49 -3.20
N TRP A 266 13.90 8.90 -3.73
CA TRP A 266 12.53 9.06 -3.22
C TRP A 266 11.94 7.70 -2.84
N PRO A 267 11.20 7.61 -1.73
CA PRO A 267 10.36 6.47 -1.40
C PRO A 267 9.08 6.48 -2.25
N ILE A 268 8.32 5.40 -2.18
CA ILE A 268 7.03 5.33 -2.88
C ILE A 268 5.98 6.23 -2.24
N ASP A 269 6.03 6.36 -0.93
CA ASP A 269 5.15 7.15 -0.08
C ASP A 269 5.96 7.85 1.01
N THR A 270 5.40 8.84 1.69
CA THR A 270 6.13 9.62 2.70
C THR A 270 6.42 8.78 3.94
N ASN A 271 5.39 8.25 4.60
CA ASN A 271 5.50 7.35 5.75
C ASN A 271 4.18 6.59 5.99
N LEU A 272 4.19 5.65 6.93
CA LEU A 272 3.03 4.85 7.33
C LEU A 272 2.71 5.06 8.82
N SER A 273 2.81 6.28 9.33
CA SER A 273 2.71 6.58 10.77
C SER A 273 1.40 6.12 11.41
N GLY A 274 0.26 6.28 10.74
CA GLY A 274 -1.05 5.80 11.21
C GLY A 274 -1.08 4.28 11.35
N TRP A 275 -0.67 3.59 10.29
CA TRP A 275 -0.59 2.14 10.25
C TRP A 275 0.39 1.55 11.25
N LEU A 276 1.64 2.02 11.24
CA LEU A 276 2.68 1.51 12.12
C LEU A 276 2.40 1.78 13.60
N THR A 277 1.81 2.94 13.93
CA THR A 277 1.41 3.27 15.29
C THR A 277 0.29 2.34 15.78
N SER A 278 -0.69 2.02 14.94
CA SER A 278 -1.75 1.07 15.26
C SER A 278 -1.20 -0.35 15.50
N LEU A 279 -0.27 -0.80 14.64
CA LEU A 279 0.42 -2.09 14.82
C LEU A 279 1.30 -2.11 16.08
N ALA A 280 2.03 -1.02 16.35
CA ALA A 280 2.86 -0.89 17.56
C ALA A 280 1.99 -0.92 18.81
N ALA A 281 0.90 -0.15 18.87
CA ALA A 281 -0.03 -0.16 19.99
C ALA A 281 -0.54 -1.58 20.31
N LYS A 282 -0.87 -2.37 19.27
CA LYS A 282 -1.35 -3.75 19.42
C LYS A 282 -0.32 -4.67 20.08
N VAL A 283 1.00 -4.45 19.89
CA VAL A 283 2.04 -5.36 20.40
C VAL A 283 2.69 -4.91 21.71
N LEU A 284 2.38 -3.70 22.20
CA LEU A 284 2.90 -3.21 23.46
C LEU A 284 2.33 -3.99 24.66
N PRO A 285 3.14 -4.23 25.71
CA PRO A 285 2.66 -4.81 26.95
C PRO A 285 1.78 -3.78 27.69
N MET A 286 0.67 -4.26 28.28
CA MET A 286 -0.25 -3.44 29.07
C MET A 286 0.03 -3.65 30.55
N GLU A 287 0.89 -2.80 31.11
CA GLU A 287 1.22 -2.79 32.53
C GLU A 287 0.63 -1.55 33.23
N SER A 288 0.39 -1.62 34.52
CA SER A 288 -0.21 -0.51 35.30
C SER A 288 0.62 0.78 35.24
N ASP A 289 1.94 0.65 35.16
CA ASP A 289 2.87 1.78 35.16
C ASP A 289 2.95 2.50 33.80
N THR A 290 2.35 1.91 32.74
CA THR A 290 2.34 2.49 31.39
C THR A 290 1.13 3.40 31.11
N LEU A 291 0.24 3.62 32.08
CA LEU A 291 -1.01 4.36 31.89
C LEU A 291 -0.84 5.76 31.25
N PRO A 292 0.11 6.64 31.69
CA PRO A 292 0.28 7.93 31.02
C PRO A 292 0.69 7.81 29.56
N PHE A 293 1.49 6.81 29.23
CA PHE A 293 1.92 6.53 27.88
C PHE A 293 0.77 6.02 27.00
N THR A 294 -0.05 5.09 27.51
CA THR A 294 -1.19 4.53 26.76
C THR A 294 -2.28 5.58 26.53
N LEU A 295 -2.51 6.48 27.47
CA LEU A 295 -3.42 7.62 27.31
C LEU A 295 -2.93 8.55 26.19
N HIS A 296 -1.65 8.94 26.22
CA HIS A 296 -1.07 9.78 25.18
C HIS A 296 -1.14 9.13 23.79
N LEU A 297 -0.81 7.85 23.69
CA LEU A 297 -0.88 7.10 22.43
C LEU A 297 -2.32 7.00 21.90
N SER A 298 -3.28 6.75 22.79
CA SER A 298 -4.70 6.72 22.44
C SER A 298 -5.18 8.08 21.90
N ASP A 299 -4.74 9.19 22.51
CA ASP A 299 -5.08 10.53 22.06
C ASP A 299 -4.48 10.83 20.67
N LEU A 300 -3.26 10.37 20.41
CA LEU A 300 -2.65 10.49 19.07
C LEU A 300 -3.46 9.71 18.03
N ILE A 301 -3.84 8.46 18.31
CA ILE A 301 -4.66 7.66 17.40
C ILE A 301 -6.02 8.33 17.15
N LYS A 302 -6.71 8.81 18.20
CA LYS A 302 -8.01 9.49 18.06
C LYS A 302 -7.92 10.77 17.22
N ARG A 303 -6.86 11.58 17.40
CA ARG A 303 -6.66 12.82 16.63
C ARG A 303 -6.46 12.59 15.12
N ASN A 304 -5.97 11.42 14.72
CA ASN A 304 -5.77 11.05 13.33
C ASN A 304 -7.06 10.60 12.63
N ALA A 305 -8.18 10.46 13.36
CA ALA A 305 -9.48 10.21 12.74
C ALA A 305 -9.89 11.39 11.84
N THR A 306 -10.37 11.09 10.64
CA THR A 306 -10.85 12.13 9.71
C THR A 306 -12.12 12.80 10.25
N THR A 307 -12.13 14.13 10.29
CA THR A 307 -13.24 14.93 10.84
C THR A 307 -14.10 15.58 9.76
N THR A 308 -13.65 15.57 8.51
CA THR A 308 -14.34 16.17 7.35
C THR A 308 -14.44 15.16 6.22
N VAL A 309 -15.34 15.44 5.25
CA VAL A 309 -15.39 14.65 4.01
C VAL A 309 -14.06 14.77 3.29
N HIS A 310 -13.46 13.63 2.97
CA HIS A 310 -12.15 13.61 2.33
C HIS A 310 -12.23 14.21 0.91
N PRO A 311 -11.47 15.27 0.59
CA PRO A 311 -11.64 16.02 -0.65
C PRO A 311 -11.27 15.21 -1.89
N PHE A 312 -10.37 14.25 -1.74
CA PHE A 312 -9.86 13.41 -2.82
C PHE A 312 -10.80 12.24 -3.15
N THR A 313 -11.27 11.52 -2.14
CA THR A 313 -12.07 10.29 -2.32
C THR A 313 -13.55 10.48 -2.08
N GLY A 314 -13.97 11.57 -1.44
CA GLY A 314 -15.35 11.76 -0.98
C GLY A 314 -15.74 10.84 0.17
N ALA A 315 -14.77 10.19 0.84
CA ALA A 315 -15.03 9.37 2.01
C ALA A 315 -15.64 10.21 3.14
N ALA A 316 -16.61 9.63 3.83
CA ALA A 316 -17.23 10.28 5.00
C ALA A 316 -16.20 10.46 6.12
N PRO A 317 -16.39 11.41 7.06
CA PRO A 317 -15.56 11.51 8.24
C PRO A 317 -15.73 10.29 9.15
N GLY A 318 -14.72 10.02 10.01
CA GLY A 318 -14.73 8.98 11.02
C GLY A 318 -13.82 7.79 10.75
N GLY A 319 -13.15 7.70 9.59
CA GLY A 319 -12.13 6.68 9.30
C GLY A 319 -10.72 7.15 9.57
N TRP A 320 -9.76 6.24 9.54
CA TRP A 320 -8.32 6.47 9.65
C TRP A 320 -7.62 6.07 8.35
N GLY A 321 -6.55 6.78 8.02
CA GLY A 321 -5.65 6.44 6.92
C GLY A 321 -4.25 6.09 7.42
N TRP A 322 -3.35 5.77 6.49
CA TRP A 322 -2.04 5.20 6.77
C TRP A 322 -1.04 6.15 7.45
N SER A 323 -1.26 7.46 7.39
CA SER A 323 -0.37 8.46 7.99
C SER A 323 -1.12 9.58 8.71
N ASP A 324 -0.37 10.42 9.43
CA ASP A 324 -0.85 11.64 10.09
C ASP A 324 -0.80 12.87 9.16
N LEU A 325 -0.48 12.68 7.88
CA LEU A 325 -0.34 13.76 6.90
C LEU A 325 -1.64 14.01 6.11
N SER A 326 -1.70 15.16 5.46
CA SER A 326 -2.91 15.63 4.77
C SER A 326 -3.26 14.87 3.49
N GLY A 327 -2.31 14.10 2.95
CA GLY A 327 -2.49 13.28 1.74
C GLY A 327 -3.04 11.88 2.02
N SER A 328 -3.05 11.47 3.28
CA SER A 328 -3.56 10.18 3.72
C SER A 328 -5.06 10.04 3.48
N VAL A 329 -5.50 8.87 3.07
CA VAL A 329 -6.90 8.58 2.76
C VAL A 329 -7.44 7.55 3.74
N PRO A 330 -8.59 7.77 4.38
CA PRO A 330 -9.17 6.76 5.25
C PRO A 330 -9.53 5.50 4.47
N ASP A 331 -9.14 4.35 4.99
CA ASP A 331 -9.38 3.04 4.39
C ASP A 331 -9.81 1.98 5.42
N GLY A 332 -10.15 0.78 4.92
CA GLY A 332 -10.71 -0.29 5.76
C GLY A 332 -9.70 -0.93 6.69
N ASP A 333 -8.43 -0.99 6.29
CA ASP A 333 -7.38 -1.66 7.07
C ASP A 333 -6.88 -0.75 8.19
N ASP A 334 -6.57 0.52 7.88
CA ASP A 334 -6.13 1.51 8.85
C ASP A 334 -7.23 1.85 9.87
N THR A 335 -8.50 1.96 9.41
CA THR A 335 -9.63 2.18 10.33
C THR A 335 -9.82 0.99 11.28
N SER A 336 -9.73 -0.24 10.76
CA SER A 336 -9.79 -1.44 11.60
C SER A 336 -8.62 -1.51 12.58
N GLY A 337 -7.40 -1.19 12.10
CA GLY A 337 -6.19 -1.16 12.92
C GLY A 337 -6.26 -0.16 14.06
N ALA A 338 -6.74 1.05 13.81
CA ALA A 338 -6.93 2.09 14.84
C ALA A 338 -7.95 1.65 15.89
N LEU A 339 -9.09 1.07 15.49
CA LEU A 339 -10.11 0.56 16.40
C LEU A 339 -9.58 -0.59 17.27
N VAL A 340 -8.82 -1.52 16.70
CA VAL A 340 -8.17 -2.62 17.43
C VAL A 340 -7.13 -2.08 18.40
N ALA A 341 -6.32 -1.10 17.99
CA ALA A 341 -5.34 -0.45 18.85
C ALA A 341 -5.98 0.25 20.04
N LEU A 342 -7.03 1.06 19.83
CA LEU A 342 -7.76 1.74 20.89
C LEU A 342 -8.38 0.74 21.89
N HIS A 343 -8.92 -0.38 21.41
CA HIS A 343 -9.43 -1.43 22.27
C HIS A 343 -8.32 -2.09 23.10
N HIS A 344 -7.19 -2.42 22.47
CA HIS A 344 -6.03 -3.00 23.17
C HIS A 344 -5.47 -2.08 24.25
N LEU A 345 -5.46 -0.76 24.01
CA LEU A 345 -5.03 0.25 24.98
C LEU A 345 -6.07 0.46 26.12
N ASN A 346 -7.19 -0.27 26.14
CA ASN A 346 -8.33 -0.08 27.03
C ASN A 346 -8.85 1.38 27.02
N GLN A 347 -8.85 2.00 25.84
CA GLN A 347 -9.23 3.37 25.64
C GLN A 347 -10.29 3.47 24.53
N GLY A 348 -11.23 4.39 24.69
CA GLY A 348 -12.20 4.69 23.64
C GLY A 348 -13.60 4.16 23.86
N GLU A 349 -13.88 3.42 24.95
CA GLU A 349 -15.25 3.03 25.31
C GLU A 349 -16.12 4.28 25.45
N GLY A 350 -17.26 4.31 24.73
CA GLY A 350 -18.16 5.46 24.69
C GLY A 350 -17.62 6.70 23.96
N SER A 351 -16.44 6.62 23.29
CA SER A 351 -15.90 7.76 22.54
C SER A 351 -16.59 7.91 21.19
N THR A 352 -16.76 9.18 20.78
CA THR A 352 -17.32 9.53 19.48
C THR A 352 -16.48 8.99 18.31
N GLU A 353 -15.17 8.97 18.46
CA GLU A 353 -14.23 8.50 17.45
C GLU A 353 -14.43 7.01 17.15
N VAL A 354 -14.55 6.17 18.20
CA VAL A 354 -14.81 4.73 18.04
C VAL A 354 -16.16 4.49 17.37
N GLU A 355 -17.22 5.17 17.83
CA GLU A 355 -18.54 5.04 17.18
C GLU A 355 -18.52 5.46 15.71
N ASN A 356 -17.84 6.56 15.41
CA ASN A 356 -17.73 7.05 14.03
C ASN A 356 -16.91 6.09 13.16
N GLY A 357 -15.83 5.51 13.69
CA GLY A 357 -15.04 4.49 13.01
C GLY A 357 -15.85 3.24 12.68
N LEU A 358 -16.65 2.74 13.63
CA LEU A 358 -17.55 1.61 13.40
C LEU A 358 -18.61 1.94 12.33
N LYS A 359 -19.22 3.14 12.39
CA LYS A 359 -20.16 3.63 11.36
C LYS A 359 -19.49 3.75 10.00
N TRP A 360 -18.22 4.20 9.98
CA TRP A 360 -17.42 4.33 8.76
C TRP A 360 -17.12 2.97 8.11
N LEU A 361 -16.73 1.95 8.89
CA LEU A 361 -16.54 0.58 8.38
C LEU A 361 -17.85 0.00 7.82
N MET A 362 -18.99 0.20 8.50
CA MET A 362 -20.30 -0.21 7.97
C MET A 362 -20.65 0.49 6.66
N TRP A 363 -20.32 1.79 6.55
CA TRP A 363 -20.49 2.54 5.30
C TRP A 363 -19.59 2.03 4.19
N LEU A 364 -18.34 1.64 4.50
CA LEU A 364 -17.36 1.15 3.53
C LEU A 364 -17.72 -0.25 3.00
N GLN A 365 -18.37 -1.09 3.81
CA GLN A 365 -18.68 -2.48 3.49
C GLN A 365 -19.33 -2.62 2.11
N ASN A 366 -18.81 -3.53 1.28
CA ASN A 366 -19.35 -3.83 -0.04
C ASN A 366 -20.70 -4.55 0.02
N ASN A 367 -21.43 -4.52 -1.10
CA ASN A 367 -22.74 -5.16 -1.21
C ASN A 367 -22.66 -6.68 -1.10
N ASP A 368 -21.53 -7.30 -1.46
CA ASP A 368 -21.29 -8.72 -1.31
C ASP A 368 -21.06 -9.16 0.15
N GLY A 369 -20.84 -8.21 1.04
CA GLY A 369 -20.65 -8.42 2.47
C GLY A 369 -19.21 -8.29 2.94
N GLY A 370 -18.21 -8.34 2.06
CA GLY A 370 -16.79 -8.17 2.41
C GLY A 370 -16.34 -6.72 2.47
N MET A 371 -15.08 -6.52 2.82
CA MET A 371 -14.47 -5.20 2.91
C MET A 371 -13.54 -4.96 1.72
N PRO A 372 -13.58 -3.76 1.09
CA PRO A 372 -12.66 -3.42 0.01
C PRO A 372 -11.24 -3.21 0.52
N THR A 373 -10.29 -3.29 -0.41
CA THR A 373 -8.87 -3.19 -0.12
C THR A 373 -8.46 -1.79 0.32
N PHE A 374 -8.99 -0.75 -0.31
CA PHE A 374 -8.47 0.60 -0.13
C PHE A 374 -9.57 1.62 0.19
N CYS A 375 -10.55 1.79 -0.69
CA CYS A 375 -11.63 2.76 -0.50
C CYS A 375 -12.91 2.25 -1.15
N LYS A 376 -14.03 2.91 -0.85
CA LYS A 376 -15.31 2.55 -1.43
C LYS A 376 -15.36 2.90 -2.91
N GLY A 377 -15.42 1.87 -3.74
CA GLY A 377 -15.60 1.97 -5.16
C GLY A 377 -16.86 1.27 -5.64
N TRP A 378 -16.85 0.75 -6.85
CA TRP A 378 -17.96 0.06 -7.48
C TRP A 378 -17.64 -1.35 -7.98
N GLY A 379 -16.57 -1.98 -7.44
CA GLY A 379 -16.26 -3.39 -7.60
C GLY A 379 -15.60 -3.80 -8.91
N LYS A 380 -15.12 -2.85 -9.71
CA LYS A 380 -14.51 -3.15 -11.02
C LYS A 380 -12.98 -3.22 -11.00
N LEU A 381 -12.35 -2.50 -10.10
CA LEU A 381 -10.90 -2.49 -9.96
C LEU A 381 -10.48 -3.25 -8.70
N PRO A 382 -9.21 -3.67 -8.58
CA PRO A 382 -8.71 -4.39 -7.41
C PRO A 382 -9.01 -3.71 -6.08
N PHE A 383 -8.87 -2.39 -6.01
CA PHE A 383 -9.13 -1.60 -4.82
C PHE A 383 -10.57 -1.61 -4.32
N ASP A 384 -11.52 -1.88 -5.22
CA ASP A 384 -12.94 -1.89 -4.91
C ASP A 384 -13.45 -3.25 -4.47
N ARG A 385 -12.66 -4.31 -4.69
CA ARG A 385 -13.05 -5.68 -4.40
C ARG A 385 -12.87 -5.99 -2.92
N SER A 386 -13.73 -6.86 -2.42
CA SER A 386 -13.61 -7.40 -1.08
C SER A 386 -12.37 -8.28 -0.95
N SER A 387 -11.58 -8.05 0.11
CA SER A 387 -10.35 -8.78 0.43
C SER A 387 -10.50 -9.58 1.72
N PRO A 388 -10.01 -10.83 1.78
CA PRO A 388 -10.19 -11.70 2.94
C PRO A 388 -9.50 -11.18 4.21
N ASP A 389 -8.27 -10.70 4.09
CA ASP A 389 -7.46 -10.16 5.20
C ASP A 389 -8.09 -8.89 5.78
N ILE A 390 -8.48 -7.93 4.95
CA ILE A 390 -9.15 -6.69 5.38
C ILE A 390 -10.54 -6.98 5.96
N THR A 391 -11.27 -7.93 5.38
CA THR A 391 -12.56 -8.35 5.92
C THR A 391 -12.39 -8.99 7.31
N ALA A 392 -11.37 -9.84 7.50
CA ALA A 392 -11.06 -10.42 8.80
C ALA A 392 -10.62 -9.36 9.82
N HIS A 393 -9.88 -8.33 9.41
CA HIS A 393 -9.49 -7.21 10.27
C HIS A 393 -10.71 -6.40 10.74
N ALA A 394 -11.64 -6.10 9.84
CA ALA A 394 -12.89 -5.42 10.20
C ALA A 394 -13.80 -6.29 11.10
N ILE A 395 -13.83 -7.62 10.89
CA ILE A 395 -14.51 -8.56 11.80
C ILE A 395 -13.90 -8.47 13.20
N LEU A 396 -12.57 -8.46 13.32
CA LEU A 396 -11.89 -8.28 14.59
C LEU A 396 -12.29 -6.94 15.25
N ALA A 397 -12.13 -5.83 14.53
CA ALA A 397 -12.43 -4.50 15.05
C ALA A 397 -13.87 -4.40 15.56
N MET A 398 -14.85 -4.81 14.74
CA MET A 398 -16.26 -4.79 15.14
C MET A 398 -16.57 -5.76 16.28
N GLY A 399 -15.99 -6.96 16.24
CA GLY A 399 -16.20 -8.01 17.26
C GLY A 399 -15.71 -7.58 18.65
N LEU A 400 -14.57 -6.90 18.73
CA LEU A 400 -14.01 -6.40 19.98
C LEU A 400 -14.89 -5.32 20.63
N TRP A 401 -15.46 -4.41 19.84
CA TRP A 401 -16.29 -3.32 20.36
C TRP A 401 -17.75 -3.70 20.56
N LEU A 402 -18.27 -4.75 19.91
CA LEU A 402 -19.68 -5.14 19.96
C LEU A 402 -20.23 -5.33 21.40
N PRO A 403 -19.50 -5.93 22.37
CA PRO A 403 -20.00 -6.10 23.73
C PRO A 403 -20.34 -4.78 24.45
N SER A 404 -19.56 -3.71 24.21
CA SER A 404 -19.72 -2.40 24.85
C SER A 404 -20.75 -1.49 24.16
N LEU A 405 -21.29 -1.91 23.00
CA LEU A 405 -22.29 -1.13 22.27
C LEU A 405 -23.71 -1.39 22.77
N GLU A 406 -24.58 -0.41 22.56
CA GLU A 406 -26.00 -0.49 22.93
C GLU A 406 -26.92 -0.03 21.78
N GLY A 407 -28.20 -0.31 21.93
CA GLY A 407 -29.27 0.19 21.09
C GLY A 407 -29.10 -0.13 19.60
N ARG A 408 -29.38 0.84 18.75
CA ARG A 408 -29.37 0.70 17.28
C ARG A 408 -27.96 0.43 16.73
N LEU A 409 -26.94 1.09 17.29
CA LEU A 409 -25.57 0.91 16.81
C LEU A 409 -25.11 -0.54 16.99
N LYS A 410 -25.41 -1.17 18.13
CA LYS A 410 -25.11 -2.60 18.36
C LYS A 410 -25.76 -3.49 17.33
N ALA A 411 -27.04 -3.28 17.03
CA ALA A 411 -27.77 -4.09 16.03
C ALA A 411 -27.20 -3.91 14.62
N ASP A 412 -26.84 -2.68 14.23
CA ASP A 412 -26.28 -2.37 12.92
C ASP A 412 -24.86 -2.99 12.76
N VAL A 413 -24.01 -2.90 13.79
CA VAL A 413 -22.67 -3.53 13.81
C VAL A 413 -22.79 -5.05 13.76
N GLN A 414 -23.68 -5.66 14.55
CA GLN A 414 -23.93 -7.10 14.49
C GLN A 414 -24.33 -7.55 13.08
N LYS A 415 -25.27 -6.86 12.44
CA LYS A 415 -25.70 -7.16 11.09
C LYS A 415 -24.56 -7.05 10.06
N SER A 416 -23.69 -6.07 10.21
CA SER A 416 -22.51 -5.87 9.34
C SER A 416 -21.52 -7.03 9.53
N LEU A 417 -21.25 -7.41 10.78
CA LEU A 417 -20.38 -8.52 11.14
C LEU A 417 -20.90 -9.85 10.58
N ASP A 418 -22.19 -10.13 10.72
CA ASP A 418 -22.80 -11.35 10.17
C ASP A 418 -22.63 -11.43 8.65
N ARG A 419 -22.78 -10.31 7.94
CA ARG A 419 -22.56 -10.26 6.49
C ARG A 419 -21.10 -10.52 6.11
N MET A 420 -20.13 -10.00 6.86
CA MET A 420 -18.71 -10.28 6.64
C MET A 420 -18.37 -11.75 6.87
N LEU A 421 -18.86 -12.35 7.95
CA LEU A 421 -18.69 -13.78 8.22
C LEU A 421 -19.29 -14.67 7.13
N MET A 422 -20.49 -14.35 6.66
CA MET A 422 -21.12 -15.04 5.52
C MET A 422 -20.29 -14.89 4.23
N TRP A 423 -19.72 -13.73 3.97
CA TRP A 423 -18.85 -13.51 2.81
C TRP A 423 -17.57 -14.34 2.93
N MET A 424 -16.91 -14.36 4.10
CA MET A 424 -15.72 -15.18 4.35
C MET A 424 -16.03 -16.68 4.10
N GLU A 425 -17.17 -17.18 4.59
CA GLU A 425 -17.59 -18.57 4.39
C GLU A 425 -17.78 -18.91 2.90
N LYS A 426 -18.38 -18.01 2.12
CA LYS A 426 -18.54 -18.19 0.67
C LYS A 426 -17.20 -18.26 -0.07
N THR A 427 -16.18 -17.53 0.38
CA THR A 427 -14.85 -17.58 -0.27
C THR A 427 -14.18 -18.93 -0.15
N LEU A 428 -14.50 -19.72 0.89
CA LEU A 428 -13.97 -21.08 1.09
C LEU A 428 -14.60 -22.11 0.14
N THR A 429 -15.89 -21.97 -0.15
CA THR A 429 -16.61 -22.94 -1.01
C THR A 429 -16.24 -22.84 -2.48
N VAL A 430 -15.69 -21.70 -2.92
CA VAL A 430 -15.33 -21.43 -4.32
C VAL A 430 -13.90 -21.88 -4.65
N ARG A 431 -13.05 -22.12 -3.64
CA ARG A 431 -11.62 -22.42 -3.84
C ARG A 431 -11.18 -23.54 -2.90
N ASP A 432 -11.26 -24.77 -3.37
CA ASP A 432 -10.75 -25.91 -2.63
C ASP A 432 -9.30 -25.71 -2.16
N ASN A 433 -9.11 -25.58 -0.84
CA ASN A 433 -7.81 -25.62 -0.14
C ASN A 433 -6.68 -24.68 -0.63
N CYS A 434 -7.00 -23.59 -1.31
CA CYS A 434 -6.00 -22.66 -1.88
C CYS A 434 -5.61 -21.50 -0.95
N GLY A 435 -6.17 -21.44 0.27
CA GLY A 435 -5.99 -20.31 1.17
C GLY A 435 -6.66 -19.01 0.69
N TRP A 436 -6.57 -17.97 1.48
CA TRP A 436 -7.07 -16.63 1.15
C TRP A 436 -5.97 -15.77 0.56
N THR A 437 -6.13 -15.36 -0.68
CA THR A 437 -5.18 -14.46 -1.35
C THR A 437 -5.60 -13.01 -1.08
N PRO A 438 -4.75 -12.17 -0.47
CA PRO A 438 -5.03 -10.75 -0.30
C PRO A 438 -5.01 -10.04 -1.66
N LEU A 439 -5.65 -8.90 -1.77
CA LEU A 439 -5.57 -8.06 -2.97
C LEU A 439 -4.49 -6.99 -2.87
N TRP A 440 -3.97 -6.75 -1.69
CA TRP A 440 -2.96 -5.70 -1.45
C TRP A 440 -1.54 -6.26 -1.48
N PHE A 441 -1.22 -7.21 -0.60
CA PHE A 441 0.12 -7.71 -0.43
C PHE A 441 0.43 -8.94 -1.29
N GLY A 442 1.61 -8.91 -1.91
CA GLY A 442 2.12 -9.99 -2.75
C GLY A 442 3.54 -10.40 -2.38
N ASP A 443 4.08 -11.39 -3.09
CA ASP A 443 5.47 -11.84 -2.99
C ASP A 443 6.10 -11.91 -4.38
N GLN A 444 7.13 -11.10 -4.63
CA GLN A 444 7.83 -11.05 -5.92
C GLN A 444 8.52 -12.35 -6.32
N ASP A 445 8.82 -13.23 -5.34
CA ASP A 445 9.44 -14.53 -5.60
C ASP A 445 8.40 -15.59 -6.02
N ALA A 446 7.09 -15.31 -5.87
CA ALA A 446 6.02 -16.16 -6.36
C ALA A 446 5.76 -15.96 -7.86
N VAL A 447 5.48 -17.05 -8.60
CA VAL A 447 5.27 -17.03 -10.05
C VAL A 447 4.15 -16.07 -10.48
N ASP A 448 3.08 -16.00 -9.69
CA ASP A 448 1.93 -15.12 -9.93
C ASP A 448 1.93 -13.87 -9.04
N GLU A 449 3.05 -13.62 -8.35
CA GLU A 449 3.29 -12.50 -7.43
C GLU A 449 2.30 -12.43 -6.24
N LYS A 450 1.48 -13.46 -6.02
CA LYS A 450 0.49 -13.52 -4.93
C LYS A 450 1.10 -14.09 -3.64
N ALA A 451 0.52 -13.69 -2.51
CA ALA A 451 0.93 -14.14 -1.18
C ALA A 451 -0.24 -14.74 -0.37
N PRO A 452 -0.80 -15.90 -0.78
CA PRO A 452 -1.90 -16.52 -0.04
C PRO A 452 -1.50 -16.95 1.38
N VAL A 453 -0.23 -17.19 1.67
CA VAL A 453 0.25 -17.43 3.05
C VAL A 453 0.02 -16.20 3.91
N TYR A 454 0.36 -15.00 3.42
CA TYR A 454 0.10 -13.74 4.14
C TYR A 454 -1.38 -13.55 4.43
N GLY A 455 -2.22 -13.61 3.39
CA GLY A 455 -3.66 -13.37 3.54
C GLY A 455 -4.34 -14.38 4.44
N THR A 456 -3.96 -15.66 4.33
CA THR A 456 -4.54 -16.73 5.15
C THR A 456 -4.09 -16.63 6.61
N ALA A 457 -2.80 -16.45 6.86
CA ALA A 457 -2.27 -16.36 8.22
C ALA A 457 -2.81 -15.12 8.95
N THR A 458 -2.84 -13.96 8.27
CA THR A 458 -3.41 -12.72 8.81
C THR A 458 -4.90 -12.87 9.13
N ALA A 459 -5.67 -13.48 8.21
CA ALA A 459 -7.09 -13.72 8.45
C ALA A 459 -7.33 -14.68 9.61
N ILE A 460 -6.54 -15.76 9.75
CA ILE A 460 -6.62 -16.69 10.89
C ILE A 460 -6.37 -15.95 12.20
N ASP A 461 -5.28 -15.18 12.29
CA ASP A 461 -4.91 -14.42 13.51
C ASP A 461 -6.05 -13.47 13.92
N TYR A 462 -6.63 -12.74 12.98
CA TYR A 462 -7.73 -11.81 13.25
C TYR A 462 -9.02 -12.54 13.64
N LEU A 463 -9.43 -13.58 12.91
CA LEU A 463 -10.65 -14.34 13.19
C LEU A 463 -10.59 -15.02 14.56
N MET A 464 -9.47 -15.62 14.92
CA MET A 464 -9.29 -16.27 16.22
C MET A 464 -9.34 -15.27 17.39
N SER A 465 -8.81 -14.07 17.19
CA SER A 465 -8.81 -13.00 18.20
C SER A 465 -10.22 -12.44 18.49
N THR A 466 -11.23 -12.73 17.67
CA THR A 466 -12.63 -12.31 17.92
C THR A 466 -13.37 -13.18 18.93
N GLN A 467 -12.90 -14.40 19.20
CA GLN A 467 -13.60 -15.41 19.99
C GLN A 467 -15.02 -15.76 19.48
N HIS A 468 -15.35 -15.43 18.23
CA HIS A 468 -16.66 -15.68 17.62
C HIS A 468 -16.71 -17.11 17.04
N PRO A 469 -17.74 -17.94 17.35
CA PRO A 469 -17.77 -19.38 16.97
C PRO A 469 -17.63 -19.61 15.45
N VAL A 470 -18.28 -18.80 14.62
CA VAL A 470 -18.18 -18.93 13.16
C VAL A 470 -16.78 -18.54 12.68
N ALA A 471 -16.20 -17.45 13.23
CA ALA A 471 -14.85 -17.02 12.91
C ALA A 471 -13.82 -18.11 13.27
N THR A 472 -13.94 -18.72 14.45
CA THR A 472 -13.10 -19.85 14.89
C THR A 472 -13.17 -21.02 13.91
N ARG A 473 -14.37 -21.45 13.49
CA ARG A 473 -14.55 -22.53 12.52
C ARG A 473 -13.90 -22.21 11.18
N LEU A 474 -14.05 -20.98 10.68
CA LEU A 474 -13.44 -20.51 9.44
C LEU A 474 -11.92 -20.56 9.53
N ALA A 475 -11.33 -20.04 10.60
CA ALA A 475 -9.89 -20.05 10.85
C ALA A 475 -9.35 -21.50 10.90
N GLN A 476 -9.98 -22.39 11.67
CA GLN A 476 -9.59 -23.80 11.79
C GLN A 476 -9.55 -24.51 10.44
N SER A 477 -10.49 -24.21 9.55
CA SER A 477 -10.55 -24.85 8.22
C SER A 477 -9.33 -24.53 7.34
N GLN A 478 -8.57 -23.45 7.64
CA GLN A 478 -7.44 -22.99 6.84
C GLN A 478 -6.06 -23.33 7.41
N ILE A 479 -5.98 -23.88 8.62
CA ILE A 479 -4.70 -24.29 9.24
C ILE A 479 -3.94 -25.28 8.34
N GLY A 480 -4.63 -26.25 7.77
CA GLY A 480 -4.02 -27.21 6.86
C GLY A 480 -3.35 -26.58 5.63
N PHE A 481 -3.83 -25.42 5.16
CA PHE A 481 -3.14 -24.68 4.10
C PHE A 481 -1.80 -24.12 4.57
N ILE A 482 -1.75 -23.47 5.73
CA ILE A 482 -0.52 -22.90 6.30
C ILE A 482 0.53 -24.00 6.50
N LEU A 483 0.14 -25.15 7.07
CA LEU A 483 1.05 -26.29 7.29
C LEU A 483 1.65 -26.82 5.99
N ARG A 484 0.84 -26.94 4.92
CA ARG A 484 1.33 -27.42 3.61
C ARG A 484 2.27 -26.45 2.90
N CYS A 485 2.30 -25.18 3.32
CA CYS A 485 3.17 -24.16 2.76
C CYS A 485 4.49 -23.98 3.51
N GLN A 486 4.72 -24.70 4.63
CA GLN A 486 5.98 -24.66 5.34
C GLN A 486 7.09 -25.28 4.50
N ASN A 487 8.22 -24.59 4.36
CA ASN A 487 9.39 -25.06 3.64
C ASN A 487 10.25 -26.01 4.51
N GLU A 488 11.22 -26.66 3.88
CA GLU A 488 12.14 -27.60 4.56
C GLU A 488 13.01 -26.90 5.61
N ASP A 489 13.37 -25.62 5.40
CA ASP A 489 14.10 -24.79 6.36
C ASP A 489 13.28 -24.37 7.58
N GLY A 490 12.02 -24.74 7.64
CA GLY A 490 11.07 -24.42 8.72
C GLY A 490 10.35 -23.08 8.56
N GLY A 491 10.74 -22.22 7.62
CA GLY A 491 10.09 -20.94 7.34
C GLY A 491 8.95 -21.04 6.35
N TRP A 492 8.34 -19.88 6.03
CA TRP A 492 7.32 -19.74 5.02
C TRP A 492 7.67 -18.61 4.05
N GLY A 493 7.39 -18.81 2.75
CA GLY A 493 7.31 -17.75 1.75
C GLY A 493 5.86 -17.31 1.54
N GLY A 494 5.61 -16.42 0.57
CA GLY A 494 4.25 -15.95 0.24
C GLY A 494 3.31 -17.04 -0.29
N ASN A 495 3.85 -18.13 -0.81
CA ASN A 495 3.11 -19.29 -1.33
C ASN A 495 3.93 -20.57 -1.12
N LYS A 496 3.32 -21.73 -1.42
CA LYS A 496 3.99 -23.03 -1.37
C LYS A 496 5.21 -23.04 -2.28
N ASN A 497 6.32 -23.58 -1.77
CA ASN A 497 7.62 -23.67 -2.46
C ASN A 497 8.24 -22.32 -2.86
N VAL A 498 7.77 -21.21 -2.28
CA VAL A 498 8.41 -19.91 -2.40
C VAL A 498 9.40 -19.74 -1.26
N LYS A 499 10.54 -19.10 -1.53
CA LYS A 499 11.62 -18.86 -0.57
C LYS A 499 11.09 -18.28 0.75
N SER A 500 11.55 -18.84 1.86
CA SER A 500 11.17 -18.40 3.21
C SER A 500 11.62 -16.97 3.48
N LYS A 501 10.71 -16.18 4.08
CA LYS A 501 10.95 -14.81 4.54
C LYS A 501 10.48 -14.62 5.97
N VAL A 502 11.10 -13.71 6.70
CA VAL A 502 10.74 -13.38 8.08
C VAL A 502 9.30 -12.91 8.18
N THR A 503 8.88 -12.01 7.27
CA THR A 503 7.51 -11.49 7.19
C THR A 503 6.45 -12.61 7.20
N TYR A 504 6.54 -13.55 6.27
CA TYR A 504 5.54 -14.63 6.13
C TYR A 504 5.66 -15.66 7.25
N THR A 505 6.88 -15.94 7.73
CA THR A 505 7.10 -16.85 8.84
C THR A 505 6.49 -16.32 10.15
N CYS A 506 6.66 -15.03 10.45
CA CYS A 506 6.03 -14.40 11.62
C CYS A 506 4.50 -14.44 11.53
N ARG A 507 3.92 -14.18 10.35
CA ARG A 507 2.46 -14.26 10.14
C ARG A 507 1.95 -15.69 10.33
N ALA A 508 2.63 -16.69 9.77
CA ALA A 508 2.26 -18.10 9.93
C ALA A 508 2.34 -18.56 11.39
N LEU A 509 3.39 -18.16 12.12
CA LEU A 509 3.52 -18.46 13.55
C LEU A 509 2.44 -17.79 14.40
N ALA A 510 2.08 -16.53 14.12
CA ALA A 510 0.97 -15.86 14.79
C ALA A 510 -0.35 -16.64 14.60
N ALA A 511 -0.63 -17.11 13.39
CA ALA A 511 -1.81 -17.92 13.11
C ALA A 511 -1.78 -19.29 13.82
N LEU A 512 -0.64 -19.99 13.78
CA LEU A 512 -0.50 -21.32 14.38
C LEU A 512 -0.49 -21.29 15.91
N SER A 513 -0.09 -20.16 16.54
CA SER A 513 -0.08 -19.99 17.99
C SER A 513 -1.46 -20.14 18.63
N HIS A 514 -2.54 -19.92 17.87
CA HIS A 514 -3.91 -20.18 18.33
C HIS A 514 -4.27 -21.68 18.43
N PHE A 515 -3.42 -22.57 17.87
CA PHE A 515 -3.63 -24.03 17.82
C PHE A 515 -2.34 -24.80 18.21
N PRO A 516 -1.71 -24.51 19.38
CA PRO A 516 -0.37 -24.98 19.69
C PRO A 516 -0.29 -26.51 19.76
N ASN A 517 -1.26 -27.17 20.43
CA ASN A 517 -1.23 -28.62 20.67
C ASN A 517 -1.36 -29.47 19.39
N GLN A 518 -1.80 -28.91 18.29
CA GLN A 518 -2.01 -29.62 17.02
C GLN A 518 -0.85 -29.41 16.04
N ASN A 519 0.02 -28.40 16.27
CA ASN A 519 0.98 -27.92 15.29
C ASN A 519 2.38 -27.72 15.88
N GLU A 520 2.71 -28.37 17.00
CA GLU A 520 3.93 -28.17 17.79
C GLU A 520 5.20 -28.26 16.96
N ASP A 521 5.36 -29.30 16.14
CA ASP A 521 6.52 -29.49 15.27
C ASP A 521 6.69 -28.35 14.24
N ALA A 522 5.60 -27.93 13.59
CA ALA A 522 5.65 -26.84 12.62
C ALA A 522 5.99 -25.50 13.28
N ILE A 523 5.44 -25.24 14.46
CA ILE A 523 5.73 -24.05 15.26
C ILE A 523 7.18 -24.04 15.70
N GLU A 524 7.71 -25.17 16.21
CA GLU A 524 9.10 -25.26 16.63
C GLU A 524 10.08 -25.04 15.47
N ARG A 525 9.83 -25.64 14.30
CA ARG A 525 10.66 -25.41 13.10
C ARG A 525 10.63 -23.95 12.66
N GLY A 526 9.45 -23.29 12.69
CA GLY A 526 9.31 -21.88 12.34
C GLY A 526 10.09 -20.95 13.28
N TRP A 527 10.01 -21.20 14.58
CA TRP A 527 10.80 -20.44 15.55
C TRP A 527 12.30 -20.68 15.43
N ASN A 528 12.72 -21.90 15.10
CA ASN A 528 14.14 -22.21 14.84
C ASN A 528 14.65 -21.46 13.60
N TYR A 529 13.84 -21.35 12.53
CA TYR A 529 14.18 -20.53 11.37
C TYR A 529 14.38 -19.05 11.76
N LEU A 530 13.47 -18.45 12.52
CA LEU A 530 13.59 -17.05 12.95
C LEU A 530 14.81 -16.85 13.86
N TYR A 531 15.08 -17.79 14.78
CA TYR A 531 16.25 -17.70 15.66
C TYR A 531 17.57 -17.81 14.89
N GLN A 532 17.64 -18.65 13.87
CA GLN A 532 18.82 -18.69 12.99
C GLN A 532 19.03 -17.36 12.26
N ARG A 533 17.96 -16.72 11.76
CA ARG A 533 18.01 -15.39 11.16
C ARG A 533 18.46 -14.32 12.17
N PHE A 534 17.99 -14.42 13.41
CA PHE A 534 18.41 -13.54 14.50
C PHE A 534 19.91 -13.68 14.79
N ARG A 535 20.40 -14.92 14.93
CA ARG A 535 21.82 -15.19 15.18
C ARG A 535 22.73 -14.78 14.03
N ALA A 536 22.23 -14.81 12.81
CA ALA A 536 22.93 -14.34 11.61
C ALA A 536 22.87 -12.82 11.43
N GLY A 537 22.14 -12.08 12.26
CA GLY A 537 21.94 -10.64 12.15
C GLY A 537 21.03 -10.21 10.99
N THR A 538 20.24 -11.14 10.41
CA THR A 538 19.42 -10.92 9.22
C THR A 538 17.90 -10.97 9.51
N LEU A 539 17.49 -11.00 10.78
CA LEU A 539 16.09 -11.06 11.19
C LEU A 539 15.30 -9.81 10.77
N TYR A 540 15.95 -8.66 10.75
CA TYR A 540 15.34 -7.37 10.45
C TYR A 540 15.71 -6.83 9.06
N ASP A 541 16.30 -7.68 8.20
CA ASP A 541 16.56 -7.31 6.81
C ASP A 541 15.26 -6.91 6.13
N ARG A 542 15.35 -5.93 5.24
CA ARG A 542 14.19 -5.46 4.47
C ARG A 542 13.72 -6.53 3.50
N GLU A 543 12.45 -6.84 3.54
CA GLU A 543 11.81 -7.81 2.64
C GLU A 543 10.73 -7.09 1.83
N PRO A 544 10.87 -7.01 0.49
CA PRO A 544 9.87 -6.37 -0.33
C PRO A 544 8.52 -7.07 -0.24
N ILE A 545 7.49 -6.28 0.04
CA ILE A 545 6.09 -6.64 0.02
C ILE A 545 5.37 -5.55 -0.76
N GLY A 546 4.18 -5.77 -1.31
CA GLY A 546 3.59 -4.64 -1.98
C GLY A 546 2.32 -4.92 -2.73
N LEU A 547 1.95 -3.97 -3.55
CA LEU A 547 0.72 -3.92 -4.32
C LEU A 547 0.87 -4.77 -5.59
N TYR A 548 0.83 -6.10 -5.45
CA TYR A 548 1.11 -7.02 -6.56
C TYR A 548 0.19 -6.79 -7.78
N PHE A 549 -1.05 -6.36 -7.58
CA PHE A 549 -1.98 -6.05 -8.66
C PHE A 549 -1.56 -4.82 -9.49
N SER A 550 -0.76 -3.91 -8.90
CA SER A 550 -0.19 -2.73 -9.56
C SER A 550 1.29 -2.90 -9.89
N ARG A 551 1.88 -4.02 -9.49
CA ARG A 551 3.31 -4.32 -9.64
C ARG A 551 4.19 -3.20 -9.09
N LEU A 552 3.84 -2.76 -7.87
CA LEU A 552 4.55 -1.78 -7.06
C LEU A 552 5.02 -2.44 -5.78
N TRP A 553 6.33 -2.48 -5.56
CA TRP A 553 6.95 -3.20 -4.45
C TRP A 553 7.71 -2.22 -3.55
N TYR A 554 7.59 -2.42 -2.27
CA TYR A 554 8.28 -1.64 -1.25
C TYR A 554 8.58 -2.50 -0.03
N SER A 555 9.46 -2.03 0.85
CA SER A 555 9.67 -2.59 2.17
C SER A 555 9.58 -1.48 3.23
N GLU A 556 9.10 -1.86 4.42
CA GLU A 556 9.05 -0.99 5.59
C GLU A 556 9.94 -1.60 6.69
N GLU A 557 10.83 -0.80 7.28
CA GLU A 557 11.84 -1.31 8.22
C GLU A 557 11.25 -1.91 9.50
N LEU A 558 10.08 -1.45 9.94
CA LEU A 558 9.44 -1.92 11.17
C LEU A 558 8.55 -3.15 10.98
N TYR A 559 8.27 -3.58 9.74
CA TYR A 559 7.37 -4.71 9.51
C TYR A 559 7.87 -6.00 10.18
N ASN A 560 9.14 -6.37 10.00
CA ASN A 560 9.67 -7.58 10.61
C ASN A 560 9.74 -7.49 12.14
N VAL A 561 9.96 -6.30 12.72
CA VAL A 561 9.90 -6.06 14.16
C VAL A 561 8.48 -6.26 14.68
N LEU A 562 7.49 -5.61 14.06
CA LEU A 562 6.09 -5.64 14.50
C LEU A 562 5.45 -7.03 14.32
N PHE A 563 5.74 -7.70 13.21
CA PHE A 563 5.20 -9.04 12.95
C PHE A 563 5.83 -10.09 13.87
N LEU A 564 7.12 -9.97 14.17
CA LEU A 564 7.78 -10.81 15.17
C LEU A 564 7.16 -10.63 16.57
N LEU A 565 6.99 -9.39 17.02
CA LEU A 565 6.36 -9.10 18.31
C LEU A 565 4.92 -9.61 18.37
N ASN A 566 4.15 -9.49 17.28
CA ASN A 566 2.80 -10.05 17.22
C ASN A 566 2.81 -11.60 17.34
N ALA A 567 3.75 -12.29 16.68
CA ALA A 567 3.89 -13.74 16.79
C ALA A 567 4.29 -14.18 18.20
N LEU A 568 5.21 -13.43 18.83
CA LEU A 568 5.70 -13.72 20.19
C LEU A 568 4.59 -13.59 21.27
N LYS A 569 3.58 -12.75 21.07
CA LYS A 569 2.43 -12.69 22.00
C LYS A 569 1.74 -14.04 22.19
N GLY A 570 1.66 -14.84 21.13
CA GLY A 570 1.07 -16.17 21.16
C GLY A 570 1.86 -17.21 21.93
N THR A 571 3.13 -16.94 22.28
CA THR A 571 3.98 -17.90 23.01
C THR A 571 3.83 -17.86 24.52
N GLY A 572 3.19 -16.81 25.07
CA GLY A 572 3.06 -16.60 26.52
C GLY A 572 4.37 -16.22 27.24
N VAL A 573 5.46 -15.99 26.52
CA VAL A 573 6.72 -15.48 27.08
C VAL A 573 6.49 -14.06 27.61
N LYS A 574 6.83 -13.84 28.89
CA LYS A 574 6.69 -12.56 29.60
C LYS A 574 8.04 -11.84 29.71
#